data_8ab6b15ab20766beb3d0fda76d5bcae1
#
_entry.id   8ab6b15ab20766beb3d0fda76d5bcae1
#
_cell.length_a   1.000
_cell.length_b   1.000
_cell.length_c   1.000
_cell.angle_alpha   90.00
_cell.angle_beta   90.00
_cell.angle_gamma   90.00
#
_symmetry.space_group_name_H-M   'P 1'
#
loop_
_entity.id
_entity.type
_entity.pdbx_description
1 polymer ?
#
loop_
_entity_poly.entity_id
_entity_poly.type
_entity_poly.pdbx_seq_one_letter_code
_entity_poly.pdbx_strand_id
1 'polypeptide(L)'
;MILTGGCSDPLYRRASRVSMGTVFQIPWTFIRDSNEMRCKREVIWPKQVIAELKKLGYKTAALALTDDSVRIDDSELMKEEKLAVILGNEGEGLENETIALCDYTVKIPMTHGVDSLNVAAASAVAFWQLGKIIL
;
A
#
# COMPACT_ATOMS: atom_id res chain seq x y z
N MET A 1 -6.41 5.32 -4.79
CA MET A 1 -5.04 4.78 -4.66
C MET A 1 -4.06 5.94 -4.58
N ILE A 2 -3.05 5.84 -3.71
CA ILE A 2 -2.00 6.87 -3.55
C ILE A 2 -0.70 6.26 -4.05
N LEU A 3 0.01 6.98 -4.91
CA LEU A 3 1.28 6.57 -5.51
C LEU A 3 2.41 7.46 -5.00
N THR A 4 3.51 6.88 -4.59
CA THR A 4 4.72 7.61 -4.19
C THR A 4 5.58 7.95 -5.41
N GLY A 5 6.57 8.86 -5.25
CA GLY A 5 7.38 9.36 -6.36
C GLY A 5 8.16 8.30 -7.14
N GLY A 6 8.46 7.15 -6.50
CA GLY A 6 9.12 6.01 -7.16
C GLY A 6 8.21 5.10 -7.98
N CYS A 7 6.89 5.33 -7.97
CA CYS A 7 5.95 4.50 -8.72
C CYS A 7 5.95 4.84 -10.21
N SER A 8 5.79 3.81 -11.04
CA SER A 8 5.57 3.99 -12.48
C SER A 8 4.22 4.67 -12.75
N ASP A 9 4.12 5.38 -13.89
CA ASP A 9 2.88 6.01 -14.32
C ASP A 9 1.78 4.96 -14.57
N PRO A 10 0.63 5.02 -13.91
CA PRO A 10 -0.49 4.11 -14.12
C PRO A 10 -1.04 4.13 -15.55
N LEU A 11 -0.86 5.24 -16.26
CA LEU A 11 -1.29 5.39 -17.67
C LEU A 11 -0.25 4.89 -18.68
N TYR A 12 0.90 4.39 -18.18
CA TYR A 12 1.87 3.76 -19.07
C TYR A 12 1.21 2.62 -19.84
N ARG A 13 1.51 2.51 -21.15
CA ARG A 13 0.83 1.60 -22.09
C ARG A 13 0.68 0.17 -21.57
N ARG A 14 1.74 -0.38 -20.95
CA ARG A 14 1.71 -1.74 -20.41
C ARG A 14 0.80 -1.83 -19.18
N ALA A 15 0.85 -0.87 -18.27
CA ALA A 15 0.00 -0.84 -17.07
C ALA A 15 -1.48 -0.74 -17.45
N SER A 16 -1.83 0.16 -18.38
CA SER A 16 -3.21 0.31 -18.88
C SER A 16 -3.74 -0.96 -19.54
N ARG A 17 -2.89 -1.71 -20.25
CA ARG A 17 -3.30 -2.98 -20.90
C ARG A 17 -3.49 -4.10 -19.91
N VAL A 18 -2.55 -4.31 -18.98
CA VAL A 18 -2.64 -5.40 -17.99
C VAL A 18 -3.75 -5.15 -16.96
N SER A 19 -4.09 -3.89 -16.69
CA SER A 19 -5.22 -3.53 -15.83
C SER A 19 -6.58 -3.73 -16.50
N MET A 20 -6.62 -4.11 -17.78
CA MET A 20 -7.86 -4.22 -18.57
C MET A 20 -8.73 -2.95 -18.49
N GLY A 21 -8.11 -1.78 -18.36
CA GLY A 21 -8.79 -0.49 -18.27
C GLY A 21 -9.31 -0.12 -16.86
N THR A 22 -9.13 -0.98 -15.86
CA THR A 22 -9.57 -0.66 -14.47
C THR A 22 -8.84 0.54 -13.88
N VAL A 23 -7.67 0.89 -14.41
CA VAL A 23 -6.95 2.12 -14.05
C VAL A 23 -7.78 3.39 -14.22
N PHE A 24 -8.77 3.39 -15.11
CA PHE A 24 -9.69 4.51 -15.31
C PHE A 24 -10.91 4.49 -14.37
N GLN A 25 -11.10 3.40 -13.63
CA GLN A 25 -12.23 3.22 -12.72
C GLN A 25 -11.86 3.50 -11.27
N ILE A 26 -10.57 3.39 -10.92
CA ILE A 26 -10.08 3.59 -9.55
C ILE A 26 -9.47 4.98 -9.45
N PRO A 27 -9.94 5.85 -8.53
CA PRO A 27 -9.29 7.15 -8.29
C PRO A 27 -7.85 6.94 -7.81
N TRP A 28 -6.91 7.64 -8.41
CA TRP A 28 -5.51 7.62 -8.00
C TRP A 28 -4.87 9.00 -8.08
N THR A 29 -3.81 9.19 -7.30
CA THR A 29 -3.02 10.42 -7.28
C THR A 29 -1.57 10.10 -6.93
N PHE A 30 -0.64 10.95 -7.39
CA PHE A 30 0.74 10.92 -6.95
C PHE A 30 0.97 11.82 -5.75
N ILE A 31 1.77 11.34 -4.79
CA ILE A 31 2.47 12.20 -3.86
C ILE A 31 3.76 12.62 -4.58
N ARG A 32 3.86 13.89 -4.96
CA ARG A 32 5.05 14.44 -5.62
C ARG A 32 5.87 15.22 -4.62
N ASP A 33 7.19 15.03 -4.67
CA ASP A 33 8.12 15.92 -4.01
C ASP A 33 8.08 17.29 -4.68
N SER A 34 8.20 18.34 -3.88
CA SER A 34 8.01 19.75 -4.25
C SER A 34 8.92 20.29 -5.36
N ASN A 35 9.95 19.55 -5.75
CA ASN A 35 10.91 20.00 -6.76
C ASN A 35 10.37 20.04 -8.19
N GLU A 36 9.20 19.44 -8.48
CA GLU A 36 8.68 19.34 -9.84
C GLU A 36 7.44 20.20 -10.13
N MET A 37 6.81 20.84 -9.15
CA MET A 37 5.66 21.73 -9.42
C MET A 37 5.48 22.85 -8.39
N ARG A 38 5.05 24.02 -8.85
CA ARG A 38 4.72 25.27 -8.12
C ARG A 38 3.72 25.13 -6.95
N CYS A 39 3.58 23.99 -6.31
CA CYS A 39 2.74 23.81 -5.14
C CYS A 39 3.57 23.94 -3.87
N LYS A 40 3.23 24.95 -3.05
CA LYS A 40 3.93 25.37 -1.83
C LYS A 40 3.85 24.40 -0.63
N ARG A 41 3.49 23.14 -0.80
CA ARG A 41 3.48 22.15 0.29
C ARG A 41 4.26 20.91 -0.13
N GLU A 42 5.43 20.78 0.46
CA GLU A 42 6.17 19.52 0.44
C GLU A 42 5.38 18.47 1.21
N VAL A 43 4.94 17.43 0.54
CA VAL A 43 4.38 16.26 1.20
C VAL A 43 5.48 15.22 1.29
N ILE A 44 6.03 15.04 2.48
CA ILE A 44 7.14 14.14 2.73
C ILE A 44 6.62 12.72 3.01
N TRP A 45 6.93 11.78 2.12
CA TRP A 45 6.76 10.37 2.37
C TRP A 45 7.89 9.86 3.29
N PRO A 46 7.63 8.91 4.23
CA PRO A 46 6.31 8.38 4.60
C PRO A 46 5.61 9.19 5.72
N LYS A 47 6.36 10.00 6.48
CA LYS A 47 5.91 10.61 7.75
C LYS A 47 4.63 11.41 7.62
N GLN A 48 4.59 12.37 6.72
CA GLN A 48 3.44 13.27 6.63
C GLN A 48 2.20 12.54 6.11
N VAL A 49 2.37 11.66 5.12
CA VAL A 49 1.24 10.93 4.52
C VAL A 49 0.60 9.98 5.53
N ILE A 50 1.42 9.21 6.24
CA ILE A 50 0.93 8.30 7.28
C ILE A 50 0.25 9.09 8.41
N ALA A 51 0.81 10.22 8.84
CA ALA A 51 0.20 11.07 9.84
C ALA A 51 -1.16 11.64 9.39
N GLU A 52 -1.28 12.06 8.12
CA GLU A 52 -2.56 12.54 7.58
C GLU A 52 -3.60 11.42 7.47
N LEU A 53 -3.20 10.22 7.03
CA LEU A 53 -4.09 9.06 7.02
C LEU A 53 -4.62 8.75 8.42
N LYS A 54 -3.76 8.77 9.44
CA LYS A 54 -4.16 8.57 10.84
C LYS A 54 -5.12 9.66 11.33
N LYS A 55 -4.91 10.93 10.99
CA LYS A 55 -5.85 12.02 11.31
C LYS A 55 -7.22 11.83 10.66
N LEU A 56 -7.27 11.24 9.46
CA LEU A 56 -8.52 10.89 8.76
C LEU A 56 -9.19 9.63 9.32
N GLY A 57 -8.61 9.03 10.35
CA GLY A 57 -9.13 7.83 11.02
C GLY A 57 -8.77 6.52 10.33
N TYR A 58 -7.80 6.52 9.41
CA TYR A 58 -7.29 5.28 8.84
C TYR A 58 -6.27 4.63 9.76
N LYS A 59 -6.35 3.33 9.90
CA LYS A 59 -5.24 2.48 10.33
C LYS A 59 -4.37 2.16 9.14
N THR A 60 -3.07 2.02 9.37
CA THR A 60 -2.09 1.77 8.31
C THR A 60 -1.48 0.39 8.48
N ALA A 61 -1.44 -0.39 7.40
CA ALA A 61 -0.91 -1.74 7.35
C ALA A 61 0.20 -1.86 6.30
N ALA A 62 1.43 -2.03 6.73
CA ALA A 62 2.57 -2.31 5.87
C ALA A 62 2.58 -3.80 5.50
N LEU A 63 2.53 -4.11 4.20
CA LEU A 63 2.65 -5.49 3.74
C LEU A 63 4.13 -5.86 3.66
N ALA A 64 4.65 -6.48 4.73
CA ALA A 64 6.05 -6.83 4.88
C ALA A 64 6.21 -8.06 5.77
N LEU A 65 7.34 -8.75 5.59
CA LEU A 65 7.72 -9.90 6.40
C LEU A 65 8.74 -9.46 7.46
N THR A 66 8.27 -9.32 8.69
CA THR A 66 9.11 -9.07 9.88
C THR A 66 8.72 -10.05 10.99
N ASP A 67 9.56 -10.15 12.02
CA ASP A 67 9.28 -11.05 13.15
C ASP A 67 7.95 -10.74 13.85
N ASP A 68 7.59 -9.46 13.93
CA ASP A 68 6.36 -8.96 14.57
C ASP A 68 5.15 -8.91 13.63
N SER A 69 5.27 -9.44 12.41
CA SER A 69 4.17 -9.37 11.44
C SER A 69 2.98 -10.21 11.87
N VAL A 70 1.80 -9.60 11.90
CA VAL A 70 0.53 -10.31 12.07
C VAL A 70 0.11 -10.95 10.75
N ARG A 71 -0.72 -11.99 10.83
CA ARG A 71 -1.27 -12.64 9.63
C ARG A 71 -2.33 -11.75 8.98
N ILE A 72 -2.46 -11.83 7.67
CA ILE A 72 -3.46 -11.06 6.91
C ILE A 72 -4.91 -11.41 7.29
N ASP A 73 -5.14 -12.57 7.88
CA ASP A 73 -6.44 -13.03 8.39
C ASP A 73 -6.60 -12.77 9.91
N ASP A 74 -5.77 -11.92 10.49
CA ASP A 74 -5.87 -11.53 11.90
C ASP A 74 -7.21 -10.85 12.21
N SER A 75 -7.83 -11.24 13.30
CA SER A 75 -9.19 -10.81 13.66
C SER A 75 -9.29 -9.33 14.00
N GLU A 76 -8.26 -8.74 14.59
CA GLU A 76 -8.26 -7.30 14.94
C GLU A 76 -8.03 -6.47 13.68
N LEU A 77 -7.09 -6.88 12.82
CA LEU A 77 -6.86 -6.24 11.53
C LEU A 77 -8.15 -6.22 10.68
N MET A 78 -8.88 -7.33 10.65
CA MET A 78 -10.12 -7.45 9.87
C MET A 78 -11.30 -6.65 10.41
N LYS A 79 -11.27 -6.21 11.66
CA LYS A 79 -12.30 -5.34 12.25
C LYS A 79 -12.14 -3.88 11.85
N GLU A 80 -10.95 -3.47 11.41
CA GLU A 80 -10.68 -2.08 11.08
C GLU A 80 -11.61 -1.58 9.96
N GLU A 81 -12.36 -0.51 10.24
CA GLU A 81 -13.32 0.04 9.28
C GLU A 81 -12.64 0.80 8.14
N LYS A 82 -11.52 1.48 8.47
CA LYS A 82 -10.73 2.27 7.53
C LYS A 82 -9.29 1.79 7.56
N LEU A 83 -8.88 1.04 6.56
CA LEU A 83 -7.54 0.48 6.45
C LEU A 83 -6.83 0.98 5.20
N ALA A 84 -5.64 1.53 5.36
CA ALA A 84 -4.73 1.88 4.27
C ALA A 84 -3.63 0.82 4.19
N VAL A 85 -3.62 0.03 3.12
CA VAL A 85 -2.60 -0.99 2.87
C VAL A 85 -1.44 -0.36 2.10
N ILE A 86 -0.23 -0.52 2.60
CA ILE A 86 1.00 0.01 2.02
C ILE A 86 1.81 -1.16 1.44
N LEU A 87 2.12 -1.04 0.15
CA LEU A 87 2.83 -2.06 -0.62
C LEU A 87 4.18 -1.51 -1.04
N GLY A 88 5.22 -2.31 -0.92
CA GLY A 88 6.57 -2.02 -1.41
C GLY A 88 6.78 -2.43 -2.86
N ASN A 89 7.96 -2.14 -3.39
CA ASN A 89 8.40 -2.64 -4.70
C ASN A 89 8.91 -4.09 -4.58
N GLU A 90 9.12 -4.73 -5.73
CA GLU A 90 9.57 -6.12 -5.80
C GLU A 90 11.04 -6.31 -5.42
N GLY A 91 11.86 -5.26 -5.49
CA GLY A 91 13.30 -5.36 -5.22
C GLY A 91 13.61 -5.21 -3.75
N GLU A 92 13.29 -4.06 -3.18
CA GLU A 92 13.68 -3.68 -1.82
C GLU A 92 12.54 -3.78 -0.81
N GLY A 93 11.30 -3.96 -1.30
CA GLY A 93 10.12 -3.99 -0.45
C GLY A 93 9.75 -2.61 0.10
N LEU A 94 9.40 -2.55 1.38
CA LEU A 94 9.15 -1.31 2.11
C LEU A 94 10.35 -0.92 2.97
N GLU A 95 10.66 0.36 3.00
CA GLU A 95 11.68 0.90 3.89
C GLU A 95 11.31 0.70 5.35
N ASN A 96 12.31 0.40 6.19
CA ASN A 96 12.12 0.18 7.63
C ASN A 96 11.42 1.36 8.33
N GLU A 97 11.69 2.59 7.89
CA GLU A 97 11.02 3.78 8.42
C GLU A 97 9.51 3.75 8.14
N THR A 98 9.11 3.35 6.94
CA THR A 98 7.70 3.19 6.57
C THR A 98 7.01 2.13 7.43
N ILE A 99 7.66 0.97 7.60
CA ILE A 99 7.14 -0.12 8.42
C ILE A 99 6.95 0.33 9.86
N ALA A 100 7.96 1.00 10.44
CA ALA A 100 7.93 1.46 11.82
C ALA A 100 6.83 2.52 12.11
N LEU A 101 6.40 3.26 11.10
CA LEU A 101 5.34 4.26 11.23
C LEU A 101 3.92 3.70 11.11
N CYS A 102 3.78 2.48 10.59
CA CYS A 102 2.48 1.83 10.40
C CYS A 102 1.92 1.30 11.73
N ASP A 103 0.59 1.15 11.78
CA ASP A 103 -0.10 0.55 12.93
C ASP A 103 0.05 -0.96 12.95
N TYR A 104 0.13 -1.58 11.77
CA TYR A 104 0.29 -3.01 11.58
C TYR A 104 1.40 -3.31 10.58
N THR A 105 2.18 -4.36 10.85
CA THR A 105 2.98 -5.05 9.83
C THR A 105 2.28 -6.37 9.53
N VAL A 106 1.94 -6.58 8.26
CA VAL A 106 1.07 -7.69 7.84
C VAL A 106 1.79 -8.61 6.90
N LYS A 107 1.71 -9.92 7.14
CA LYS A 107 2.25 -10.95 6.26
C LYS A 107 1.15 -11.82 5.66
N ILE A 108 1.35 -12.21 4.40
CA ILE A 108 0.59 -13.28 3.76
C ILE A 108 1.28 -14.59 4.14
N PRO A 109 0.59 -15.52 4.84
CA PRO A 109 1.21 -16.79 5.21
C PRO A 109 1.59 -17.60 3.97
N MET A 110 2.85 -18.00 3.90
CA MET A 110 3.41 -18.79 2.80
C MET A 110 3.88 -20.14 3.33
N THR A 111 3.99 -21.11 2.43
CA THR A 111 4.49 -22.45 2.73
C THR A 111 5.78 -22.72 1.94
N HIS A 112 6.53 -23.72 2.35
CA HIS A 112 7.70 -24.23 1.63
C HIS A 112 8.86 -23.22 1.45
N GLY A 113 9.07 -22.31 2.42
CA GLY A 113 10.21 -21.38 2.40
C GLY A 113 10.10 -20.29 1.33
N VAL A 114 8.88 -20.00 0.87
CA VAL A 114 8.63 -18.84 0.00
C VAL A 114 8.40 -17.62 0.90
N ASP A 115 9.25 -16.61 0.74
CA ASP A 115 9.24 -15.43 1.62
C ASP A 115 8.43 -14.24 1.06
N SER A 116 8.18 -14.21 -0.25
CA SER A 116 7.48 -13.10 -0.87
C SER A 116 6.64 -13.50 -2.08
N LEU A 117 5.59 -12.73 -2.33
CA LEU A 117 4.79 -12.75 -3.56
C LEU A 117 5.15 -11.54 -4.42
N ASN A 118 4.98 -11.69 -5.73
CA ASN A 118 4.92 -10.54 -6.63
C ASN A 118 3.89 -9.52 -6.10
N VAL A 119 4.20 -8.22 -6.18
CA VAL A 119 3.37 -7.16 -5.58
C VAL A 119 1.93 -7.15 -6.11
N ALA A 120 1.71 -7.48 -7.38
CA ALA A 120 0.36 -7.55 -7.94
C ALA A 120 -0.43 -8.73 -7.34
N ALA A 121 0.21 -9.89 -7.13
CA ALA A 121 -0.42 -11.03 -6.46
C ALA A 121 -0.69 -10.73 -4.98
N ALA A 122 0.28 -10.14 -4.29
CA ALA A 122 0.15 -9.72 -2.90
C ALA A 122 -0.98 -8.70 -2.72
N SER A 123 -1.09 -7.71 -3.61
CA SER A 123 -2.17 -6.73 -3.58
C SER A 123 -3.54 -7.36 -3.82
N ALA A 124 -3.65 -8.30 -4.76
CA ALA A 124 -4.91 -9.00 -5.02
C ALA A 124 -5.38 -9.80 -3.79
N VAL A 125 -4.47 -10.53 -3.14
CA VAL A 125 -4.78 -11.25 -1.89
C VAL A 125 -5.18 -10.28 -0.79
N ALA A 126 -4.46 -9.18 -0.63
CA ALA A 126 -4.76 -8.18 0.39
C ALA A 126 -6.14 -7.53 0.16
N PHE A 127 -6.46 -7.15 -1.05
CA PHE A 127 -7.77 -6.55 -1.37
C PHE A 127 -8.91 -7.55 -1.25
N TRP A 128 -8.68 -8.81 -1.58
CA TRP A 128 -9.68 -9.86 -1.38
C TRP A 128 -9.96 -10.11 0.11
N GLN A 129 -8.89 -10.26 0.91
CA GLN A 129 -9.00 -10.61 2.33
C GLN A 129 -9.48 -9.45 3.19
N LEU A 130 -8.97 -8.24 2.94
CA LEU A 130 -9.21 -7.06 3.76
C LEU A 130 -10.29 -6.14 3.18
N GLY A 131 -10.64 -6.33 1.91
CA GLY A 131 -11.66 -5.53 1.24
C GLY A 131 -13.05 -5.86 1.78
N LYS A 132 -13.77 -4.83 2.22
CA LYS A 132 -15.20 -4.95 2.55
C LYS A 132 -16.00 -4.74 1.28
N ILE A 133 -16.54 -5.80 0.70
CA ILE A 133 -17.45 -5.68 -0.44
C ILE A 133 -18.79 -5.18 0.11
N ILE A 134 -19.11 -3.93 -0.16
CA ILE A 134 -20.45 -3.40 0.05
C ILE A 134 -21.24 -3.81 -1.20
N LEU A 135 -22.04 -4.86 -1.06
CA LEU A 135 -23.00 -5.28 -2.07
C LEU A 135 -24.24 -4.39 -2.00
#